data_31986d685b8554933b98da544f61b62a
#
_entry.id   31986d685b8554933b98da544f61b62a
#
_cell.length_a   1.000
_cell.length_b   1.000
_cell.length_c   1.000
_cell.angle_alpha   90.00
_cell.angle_beta   90.00
_cell.angle_gamma   90.00
#
_symmetry.space_group_name_H-M   'P 1'
#
loop_
_entity.id
_entity.type
_entity.pdbx_description
1 polymer ?
#
loop_
_entity_poly.entity_id
_entity_poly.type
_entity_poly.pdbx_seq_one_letter_code
_entity_poly.pdbx_strand_id
1 'polypeptide(L)'
;MKKIKKLIIACDGEAASGKSTGAKLLSKKYNLLLINSGLFYRYSSKKIIEKKPKNIINFLKKELNSISYKKISKQKLHSEAISNHVAVLAKNKKVRQIINQLQMKIIKANKRICVEGRDIASKILVKNPKYDVAFYFKCDLKVAAYRRWLDLKKSVSLKEVKKSLSLRTKI
;
A
#
# COMPACT_ATOMS: atom_id res chain seq x y z
N MET A 1 -17.74 -30.82 -1.66
CA MET A 1 -17.21 -29.41 -1.76
C MET A 1 -15.70 -29.39 -1.50
N LYS A 2 -14.86 -28.97 -2.46
CA LYS A 2 -13.42 -28.85 -2.23
C LYS A 2 -13.18 -27.78 -1.15
N LYS A 3 -12.56 -28.16 -0.02
CA LYS A 3 -12.16 -27.23 1.06
C LYS A 3 -11.28 -26.13 0.46
N ILE A 4 -11.74 -24.87 0.49
CA ILE A 4 -10.95 -23.73 0.03
C ILE A 4 -9.74 -23.62 0.96
N LYS A 5 -8.55 -24.04 0.48
CA LYS A 5 -7.30 -23.94 1.25
C LYS A 5 -6.99 -22.48 1.51
N LYS A 6 -6.73 -22.12 2.77
CA LYS A 6 -6.24 -20.80 3.16
C LYS A 6 -4.92 -20.51 2.45
N LEU A 7 -4.75 -19.29 1.95
CA LEU A 7 -3.48 -18.81 1.39
C LEU A 7 -3.34 -17.31 1.60
N ILE A 8 -2.37 -16.92 2.40
CA ILE A 8 -2.04 -15.52 2.71
C ILE A 8 -0.63 -15.24 2.20
N ILE A 9 -0.51 -14.36 1.22
CA ILE A 9 0.76 -13.93 0.65
C ILE A 9 1.06 -12.50 1.09
N ALA A 10 2.26 -12.28 1.64
CA ALA A 10 2.80 -10.95 1.91
C ALA A 10 3.76 -10.54 0.78
N CYS A 11 3.59 -9.33 0.25
CA CYS A 11 4.48 -8.76 -0.76
C CYS A 11 5.04 -7.43 -0.25
N ASP A 12 6.28 -7.44 0.19
CA ASP A 12 7.00 -6.26 0.62
C ASP A 12 8.05 -5.82 -0.40
N GLY A 13 8.53 -4.61 -0.29
CA GLY A 13 9.63 -4.14 -1.13
C GLY A 13 9.66 -2.63 -1.31
N GLU A 14 10.71 -2.17 -1.97
CA GLU A 14 11.01 -0.77 -2.18
C GLU A 14 10.07 -0.09 -3.18
N ALA A 15 10.13 1.23 -3.24
CA ALA A 15 9.37 2.00 -4.22
C ALA A 15 9.86 1.68 -5.64
N ALA A 16 8.94 1.48 -6.57
CA ALA A 16 9.19 1.15 -7.98
C ALA A 16 9.97 -0.18 -8.20
N SER A 17 10.01 -1.08 -7.22
CA SER A 17 10.67 -2.40 -7.33
C SER A 17 9.89 -3.44 -8.17
N GLY A 18 8.72 -3.09 -8.70
CA GLY A 18 7.84 -4.04 -9.41
C GLY A 18 6.90 -4.83 -8.49
N LYS A 19 6.91 -4.54 -7.18
CA LYS A 19 6.09 -5.21 -6.16
C LYS A 19 4.61 -5.30 -6.52
N SER A 20 3.99 -4.19 -6.92
CA SER A 20 2.56 -4.16 -7.27
C SER A 20 2.23 -5.03 -8.50
N THR A 21 3.15 -5.09 -9.47
CA THR A 21 3.02 -5.98 -10.62
C THR A 21 3.11 -7.45 -10.18
N GLY A 22 4.12 -7.79 -9.37
CA GLY A 22 4.28 -9.14 -8.83
C GLY A 22 3.09 -9.58 -7.99
N ALA A 23 2.63 -8.74 -7.06
CA ALA A 23 1.46 -9.01 -6.24
C ALA A 23 0.18 -9.22 -7.07
N LYS A 24 -0.01 -8.43 -8.15
CA LYS A 24 -1.12 -8.59 -9.09
C LYS A 24 -1.07 -9.93 -9.84
N LEU A 25 0.11 -10.33 -10.32
CA LEU A 25 0.32 -11.61 -10.99
C LEU A 25 0.05 -12.78 -10.06
N LEU A 26 0.59 -12.74 -8.83
CA LEU A 26 0.34 -13.76 -7.80
C LEU A 26 -1.14 -13.85 -7.46
N SER A 27 -1.81 -12.72 -7.27
CA SER A 27 -3.24 -12.68 -6.96
C SER A 27 -4.08 -13.29 -8.07
N LYS A 28 -3.76 -13.00 -9.34
CA LYS A 28 -4.43 -13.59 -10.49
C LYS A 28 -4.18 -15.10 -10.59
N LYS A 29 -2.90 -15.52 -10.48
CA LYS A 29 -2.50 -16.94 -10.61
C LYS A 29 -3.16 -17.83 -9.55
N TYR A 30 -3.24 -17.35 -8.32
CA TYR A 30 -3.73 -18.15 -7.19
C TYR A 30 -5.16 -17.78 -6.76
N ASN A 31 -5.87 -16.95 -7.51
CA ASN A 31 -7.22 -16.47 -7.20
C ASN A 31 -7.32 -15.91 -5.77
N LEU A 32 -6.54 -14.82 -5.50
CA LEU A 32 -6.47 -14.16 -4.21
C LEU A 32 -7.07 -12.76 -4.28
N LEU A 33 -7.70 -12.33 -3.19
CA LEU A 33 -8.04 -10.92 -3.01
C LEU A 33 -6.74 -10.11 -2.89
N LEU A 34 -6.51 -9.16 -3.79
CA LEU A 34 -5.35 -8.25 -3.70
C LEU A 34 -5.69 -7.04 -2.85
N ILE A 35 -4.89 -6.80 -1.82
CA ILE A 35 -4.91 -5.59 -1.00
C ILE A 35 -3.60 -4.83 -1.19
N ASN A 36 -3.72 -3.58 -1.67
CA ASN A 36 -2.61 -2.64 -1.71
C ASN A 36 -2.70 -1.72 -0.48
N SER A 37 -1.80 -1.93 0.48
CA SER A 37 -1.72 -1.15 1.72
C SER A 37 -1.54 0.35 1.46
N GLY A 38 -0.78 0.70 0.43
CA GLY A 38 -0.55 2.09 0.05
C GLY A 38 -1.81 2.86 -0.35
N LEU A 39 -2.85 2.18 -0.83
CA LEU A 39 -4.10 2.84 -1.22
C LEU A 39 -4.87 3.40 -0.03
N PHE A 40 -4.78 2.78 1.16
CA PHE A 40 -5.40 3.32 2.36
C PHE A 40 -4.77 4.66 2.77
N TYR A 41 -3.43 4.75 2.73
CA TYR A 41 -2.72 6.01 3.00
C TYR A 41 -3.03 7.09 1.96
N ARG A 42 -3.09 6.71 0.68
CA ARG A 42 -3.43 7.64 -0.40
C ARG A 42 -4.86 8.14 -0.31
N TYR A 43 -5.80 7.26 -0.02
CA TYR A 43 -7.19 7.64 0.23
C TYR A 43 -7.31 8.58 1.43
N SER A 44 -6.70 8.22 2.56
CA SER A 44 -6.66 9.06 3.76
C SER A 44 -6.07 10.45 3.45
N SER A 45 -4.96 10.51 2.72
CA SER A 45 -4.33 11.76 2.32
C SER A 45 -5.24 12.60 1.43
N LYS A 46 -5.88 12.00 0.43
CA LYS A 46 -6.86 12.67 -0.44
C LYS A 46 -7.97 13.31 0.40
N LYS A 47 -8.57 12.53 1.30
CA LYS A 47 -9.67 13.01 2.14
C LYS A 47 -9.26 14.12 3.11
N ILE A 48 -8.07 14.06 3.67
CA ILE A 48 -7.53 15.13 4.53
C ILE A 48 -7.30 16.42 3.72
N ILE A 49 -6.72 16.32 2.53
CA ILE A 49 -6.48 17.47 1.65
C ILE A 49 -7.82 18.12 1.24
N GLU A 50 -8.82 17.30 0.87
CA GLU A 50 -10.14 17.79 0.43
C GLU A 50 -10.94 18.44 1.58
N LYS A 51 -10.95 17.81 2.76
CA LYS A 51 -11.84 18.18 3.87
C LYS A 51 -11.19 19.05 4.95
N LYS A 52 -9.86 19.13 5.01
CA LYS A 52 -9.07 19.92 5.99
C LYS A 52 -9.58 19.78 7.44
N PRO A 53 -9.77 18.54 7.97
CA PRO A 53 -10.40 18.35 9.25
C PRO A 53 -9.55 18.90 10.40
N LYS A 54 -10.17 19.54 11.40
CA LYS A 54 -9.50 20.00 12.63
C LYS A 54 -8.89 18.83 13.42
N ASN A 55 -9.58 17.68 13.49
CA ASN A 55 -9.09 16.48 14.15
C ASN A 55 -8.95 15.32 13.15
N ILE A 56 -7.74 15.15 12.65
CA ILE A 56 -7.41 14.14 11.63
C ILE A 56 -7.70 12.70 12.12
N ILE A 57 -7.44 12.40 13.38
CA ILE A 57 -7.59 11.04 13.92
C ILE A 57 -9.05 10.62 13.97
N ASN A 58 -9.91 11.47 14.55
CA ASN A 58 -11.34 11.19 14.63
C ASN A 58 -11.99 11.16 13.24
N PHE A 59 -11.58 12.07 12.36
CA PHE A 59 -12.02 12.09 10.97
C PHE A 59 -11.67 10.78 10.24
N LEU A 60 -10.43 10.33 10.32
CA LEU A 60 -10.00 9.09 9.65
C LEU A 60 -10.68 7.85 10.22
N LYS A 61 -10.89 7.77 11.53
CA LYS A 61 -11.65 6.66 12.13
C LYS A 61 -13.06 6.57 11.52
N LYS A 62 -13.78 7.69 11.40
CA LYS A 62 -15.12 7.73 10.80
C LYS A 62 -15.07 7.38 9.31
N GLU A 63 -14.20 8.04 8.55
CA GLU A 63 -14.09 7.91 7.10
C GLU A 63 -13.72 6.49 6.67
N LEU A 64 -12.71 5.88 7.32
CA LEU A 64 -12.24 4.54 6.97
C LEU A 64 -13.19 3.42 7.43
N ASN A 65 -13.99 3.65 8.47
CA ASN A 65 -15.01 2.67 8.89
C ASN A 65 -16.23 2.65 7.96
N SER A 66 -16.50 3.73 7.25
CA SER A 66 -17.67 3.87 6.34
C SER A 66 -17.38 3.43 4.91
N ILE A 67 -16.11 3.18 4.52
CA ILE A 67 -15.73 2.87 3.14
C ILE A 67 -15.22 1.45 2.97
N SER A 68 -15.64 0.78 1.90
CA SER A 68 -15.09 -0.51 1.51
C SER A 68 -13.79 -0.37 0.71
N TYR A 69 -12.88 -1.36 0.82
CA TYR A 69 -11.67 -1.40 0.02
C TYR A 69 -11.94 -1.36 -1.50
N LYS A 70 -13.01 -2.01 -1.96
CA LYS A 70 -13.45 -1.97 -3.35
C LYS A 70 -13.73 -0.55 -3.86
N LYS A 71 -14.31 0.31 -3.01
CA LYS A 71 -14.53 1.73 -3.34
C LYS A 71 -13.21 2.51 -3.35
N ILE A 72 -12.29 2.22 -2.41
CA ILE A 72 -10.96 2.87 -2.36
C ILE A 72 -10.16 2.53 -3.62
N SER A 73 -10.11 1.25 -4.00
CA SER A 73 -9.29 0.77 -5.13
C SER A 73 -9.71 1.29 -6.50
N LYS A 74 -10.94 1.77 -6.64
CA LYS A 74 -11.47 2.37 -7.88
C LYS A 74 -11.17 3.85 -8.02
N GLN A 75 -10.62 4.51 -6.99
CA GLN A 75 -10.38 5.96 -7.02
C GLN A 75 -9.06 6.32 -7.70
N LYS A 76 -9.01 7.51 -8.30
CA LYS A 76 -7.77 8.11 -8.79
C LYS A 76 -7.00 8.69 -7.60
N LEU A 77 -5.94 8.00 -7.16
CA LEU A 77 -5.18 8.31 -5.93
C LEU A 77 -3.68 8.59 -6.20
N HIS A 78 -3.29 8.78 -7.46
CA HIS A 78 -1.88 8.88 -7.88
C HIS A 78 -1.51 10.29 -8.34
N SER A 79 -1.85 11.34 -7.58
CA SER A 79 -1.33 12.70 -7.79
C SER A 79 -0.06 12.96 -6.98
N GLU A 80 0.69 13.98 -7.35
CA GLU A 80 1.88 14.43 -6.64
C GLU A 80 1.53 14.95 -5.24
N ALA A 81 0.52 15.81 -5.13
CA ALA A 81 0.03 16.34 -3.85
C ALA A 81 -0.32 15.22 -2.85
N ILE A 82 -1.06 14.19 -3.30
CA ILE A 82 -1.37 13.02 -2.48
C ILE A 82 -0.08 12.28 -2.09
N SER A 83 0.85 12.08 -3.04
CA SER A 83 2.09 11.34 -2.79
C SER A 83 2.98 12.03 -1.76
N ASN A 84 3.09 13.36 -1.79
CA ASN A 84 3.84 14.16 -0.84
C ASN A 84 3.19 14.13 0.55
N HIS A 85 1.87 14.26 0.62
CA HIS A 85 1.12 14.17 1.87
C HIS A 85 1.22 12.78 2.52
N VAL A 86 1.19 11.70 1.73
CA VAL A 86 1.38 10.32 2.24
C VAL A 86 2.71 10.16 2.96
N ALA A 87 3.80 10.76 2.47
CA ALA A 87 5.11 10.66 3.11
C ALA A 87 5.13 11.24 4.53
N VAL A 88 4.34 12.29 4.77
CA VAL A 88 4.16 12.88 6.11
C VAL A 88 3.19 12.05 6.94
N LEU A 89 2.02 11.72 6.37
CA LEU A 89 0.95 11.01 7.07
C LEU A 89 1.39 9.64 7.57
N ALA A 90 2.18 8.90 6.79
CA ALA A 90 2.67 7.56 7.14
C ALA A 90 3.63 7.55 8.34
N LYS A 91 4.21 8.69 8.73
CA LYS A 91 5.04 8.81 9.94
C LYS A 91 4.20 8.86 11.21
N ASN A 92 2.93 9.22 11.12
CA ASN A 92 2.06 9.34 12.29
C ASN A 92 1.64 7.95 12.80
N LYS A 93 2.10 7.61 14.02
CA LYS A 93 1.82 6.30 14.65
C LYS A 93 0.32 6.03 14.83
N LYS A 94 -0.49 7.02 15.21
CA LYS A 94 -1.95 6.86 15.41
C LYS A 94 -2.66 6.60 14.07
N VAL A 95 -2.27 7.27 12.99
CA VAL A 95 -2.78 7.00 11.64
C VAL A 95 -2.43 5.58 11.19
N ARG A 96 -1.19 5.15 11.39
CA ARG A 96 -0.78 3.77 11.09
C ARG A 96 -1.62 2.74 11.83
N GLN A 97 -1.89 2.96 13.12
CA GLN A 97 -2.75 2.07 13.91
C GLN A 97 -4.16 1.93 13.31
N ILE A 98 -4.80 3.05 12.95
CA ILE A 98 -6.15 3.04 12.34
C ILE A 98 -6.15 2.26 11.02
N ILE A 99 -5.18 2.53 10.15
CA ILE A 99 -5.07 1.86 8.84
C ILE A 99 -4.77 0.36 9.05
N ASN A 100 -3.88 0.00 9.97
CA ASN A 100 -3.56 -1.39 10.27
C ASN A 100 -4.77 -2.15 10.82
N GLN A 101 -5.57 -1.54 11.70
CA GLN A 101 -6.81 -2.15 12.20
C GLN A 101 -7.79 -2.44 11.06
N LEU A 102 -7.99 -1.51 10.13
CA LEU A 102 -8.84 -1.72 8.96
C LEU A 102 -8.29 -2.84 8.06
N GLN A 103 -7.00 -2.84 7.77
CA GLN A 103 -6.36 -3.90 6.99
C GLN A 103 -6.54 -5.27 7.65
N MET A 104 -6.29 -5.37 8.94
CA MET A 104 -6.45 -6.61 9.70
C MET A 104 -7.89 -7.12 9.69
N LYS A 105 -8.88 -6.23 9.77
CA LYS A 105 -10.30 -6.60 9.63
C LYS A 105 -10.56 -7.27 8.28
N ILE A 106 -10.05 -6.68 7.18
CA ILE A 106 -10.21 -7.23 5.84
C ILE A 106 -9.46 -8.57 5.69
N ILE A 107 -8.23 -8.65 6.20
CA ILE A 107 -7.39 -9.85 6.11
C ILE A 107 -8.05 -11.02 6.86
N LYS A 108 -8.54 -10.80 8.08
CA LYS A 108 -9.22 -11.83 8.87
C LYS A 108 -10.50 -12.34 8.23
N ALA A 109 -11.22 -11.49 7.51
CA ALA A 109 -12.44 -11.86 6.81
C ALA A 109 -12.20 -12.69 5.52
N ASN A 110 -10.93 -12.80 5.05
CA ASN A 110 -10.61 -13.43 3.78
C ASN A 110 -9.57 -14.54 3.95
N LYS A 111 -9.94 -15.76 3.58
CA LYS A 111 -9.04 -16.93 3.66
C LYS A 111 -7.97 -16.95 2.55
N ARG A 112 -8.19 -16.24 1.44
CA ARG A 112 -7.31 -16.22 0.27
C ARG A 112 -7.00 -14.77 -0.10
N ILE A 113 -5.78 -14.31 0.25
CA ILE A 113 -5.44 -12.89 0.15
C ILE A 113 -3.95 -12.70 -0.15
N CYS A 114 -3.65 -11.73 -1.00
CA CYS A 114 -2.32 -11.18 -1.22
C CYS A 114 -2.31 -9.73 -0.74
N VAL A 115 -1.42 -9.41 0.19
CA VAL A 115 -1.29 -8.06 0.72
C VAL A 115 0.05 -7.49 0.30
N GLU A 116 0.04 -6.34 -0.38
CA GLU A 116 1.26 -5.62 -0.75
C GLU A 116 1.48 -4.37 0.07
N GLY A 117 2.73 -4.10 0.41
CA GLY A 117 3.11 -2.91 1.18
C GLY A 117 4.62 -2.76 1.34
N ARG A 118 5.05 -2.25 2.49
CA ARG A 118 6.47 -2.09 2.81
C ARG A 118 6.92 -2.90 4.02
N ASP A 119 6.02 -3.17 4.93
CA ASP A 119 6.25 -3.86 6.21
C ASP A 119 5.09 -4.81 6.53
N ILE A 120 4.54 -5.45 5.48
CA ILE A 120 3.40 -6.37 5.60
C ILE A 120 3.81 -7.62 6.37
N ALA A 121 4.87 -8.30 5.95
CA ALA A 121 5.36 -9.51 6.60
C ALA A 121 5.89 -9.21 8.01
N SER A 122 6.62 -8.10 8.19
CA SER A 122 7.31 -7.77 9.43
C SER A 122 6.45 -7.10 10.50
N LYS A 123 5.33 -6.44 10.14
CA LYS A 123 4.50 -5.68 11.09
C LYS A 123 3.01 -6.00 11.04
N ILE A 124 2.47 -6.35 9.88
CA ILE A 124 1.03 -6.57 9.73
C ILE A 124 0.70 -8.06 9.90
N LEU A 125 1.39 -8.94 9.20
CA LEU A 125 1.14 -10.38 9.19
C LEU A 125 2.15 -11.19 10.06
N VAL A 126 2.52 -10.63 11.21
CA VAL A 126 3.55 -11.24 12.09
C VAL A 126 3.00 -12.40 12.90
N LYS A 127 1.79 -12.25 13.45
CA LYS A 127 1.23 -13.21 14.43
C LYS A 127 -0.04 -13.89 13.95
N ASN A 128 -1.15 -13.18 13.92
CA ASN A 128 -2.46 -13.77 13.63
C ASN A 128 -3.36 -12.82 12.80
N PRO A 129 -3.63 -13.14 11.54
CA PRO A 129 -3.06 -14.29 10.81
C PRO A 129 -1.60 -14.03 10.40
N LYS A 130 -0.78 -15.08 10.42
CA LYS A 130 0.55 -15.06 9.81
C LYS A 130 0.41 -15.37 8.31
N TYR A 131 1.34 -14.82 7.51
CA TYR A 131 1.44 -15.18 6.09
C TYR A 131 1.93 -16.64 5.93
N ASP A 132 1.50 -17.26 4.83
CA ASP A 132 2.02 -18.58 4.42
C ASP A 132 3.30 -18.39 3.59
N VAL A 133 3.36 -17.34 2.76
CA VAL A 133 4.53 -16.99 1.94
C VAL A 133 4.75 -15.49 1.97
N ALA A 134 6.03 -15.07 2.05
CA ALA A 134 6.42 -13.67 1.94
C ALA A 134 7.44 -13.48 0.82
N PHE A 135 7.22 -12.44 0.00
CA PHE A 135 8.15 -11.99 -1.04
C PHE A 135 8.66 -10.60 -0.70
N TYR A 136 9.97 -10.40 -0.86
CA TYR A 136 10.57 -9.07 -0.79
C TYR A 136 11.12 -8.68 -2.15
N PHE A 137 10.54 -7.64 -2.75
CA PHE A 137 10.90 -7.14 -4.08
C PHE A 137 11.99 -6.08 -3.97
N LYS A 138 13.16 -6.39 -4.47
CA LYS A 138 14.29 -5.46 -4.66
C LYS A 138 14.43 -5.08 -6.13
N CYS A 139 14.93 -3.88 -6.36
CA CYS A 139 15.31 -3.41 -7.70
C CYS A 139 16.46 -2.43 -7.56
N ASP A 140 17.40 -2.48 -8.50
CA ASP A 140 18.44 -1.46 -8.58
C ASP A 140 17.83 -0.07 -8.68
N LEU A 141 18.41 0.90 -7.95
CA LEU A 141 17.86 2.27 -7.88
C LEU A 141 17.83 2.96 -9.24
N LYS A 142 18.80 2.68 -10.12
CA LYS A 142 18.83 3.28 -11.47
C LYS A 142 17.68 2.73 -12.30
N VAL A 143 17.44 1.41 -12.25
CA VAL A 143 16.34 0.73 -12.94
C VAL A 143 14.99 1.19 -12.38
N ALA A 144 14.84 1.25 -11.07
CA ALA A 144 13.61 1.74 -10.41
C ALA A 144 13.31 3.19 -10.78
N ALA A 145 14.35 4.05 -10.81
CA ALA A 145 14.21 5.45 -11.19
C ALA A 145 13.80 5.61 -12.66
N TYR A 146 14.43 4.85 -13.55
CA TYR A 146 14.10 4.89 -14.97
C TYR A 146 12.64 4.44 -15.24
N ARG A 147 12.20 3.32 -14.65
CA ARG A 147 10.81 2.85 -14.75
C ARG A 147 9.84 3.91 -14.24
N ARG A 148 10.13 4.49 -13.07
CA ARG A 148 9.28 5.53 -12.49
C ARG A 148 9.24 6.81 -13.34
N TRP A 149 10.34 7.17 -13.95
CA TRP A 149 10.43 8.31 -14.86
C TRP A 149 9.57 8.11 -16.12
N LEU A 150 9.55 6.90 -16.67
CA LEU A 150 8.63 6.54 -17.77
C LEU A 150 7.17 6.60 -17.32
N ASP A 151 6.82 6.05 -16.14
CA ASP A 151 5.47 6.13 -15.58
C ASP A 151 4.99 7.58 -15.41
N LEU A 152 5.88 8.49 -15.11
CA LEU A 152 5.62 9.94 -15.00
C LEU A 152 5.60 10.64 -16.36
N LYS A 153 5.66 9.89 -17.47
CA LYS A 153 5.71 10.45 -18.84
C LYS A 153 6.83 11.47 -19.00
N LYS A 154 7.96 11.28 -18.32
CA LYS A 154 9.14 12.15 -18.37
C LYS A 154 8.87 13.61 -17.91
N SER A 155 7.80 13.84 -17.12
CA SER A 155 7.39 15.19 -16.69
C SER A 155 8.33 15.88 -15.70
N VAL A 156 9.30 15.13 -15.15
CA VAL A 156 10.34 15.62 -14.24
C VAL A 156 11.69 15.01 -14.64
N SER A 157 12.81 15.54 -14.16
CA SER A 157 14.13 15.00 -14.47
C SER A 157 14.36 13.63 -13.83
N LEU A 158 15.14 12.76 -14.49
CA LEU A 158 15.52 11.45 -13.95
C LEU A 158 16.29 11.59 -12.62
N LYS A 159 17.08 12.66 -12.46
CA LYS A 159 17.83 12.99 -11.24
C LYS A 159 16.89 13.24 -10.06
N GLU A 160 15.81 13.99 -10.26
CA GLU A 160 14.78 14.24 -9.25
C GLU A 160 14.04 12.98 -8.86
N VAL A 161 13.66 12.15 -9.83
CA VAL A 161 13.03 10.84 -9.57
C VAL A 161 13.94 9.96 -8.71
N LYS A 162 15.23 9.85 -9.07
CA LYS A 162 16.23 9.09 -8.32
C LYS A 162 16.38 9.59 -6.89
N LYS A 163 16.47 10.92 -6.67
CA LYS A 163 16.52 11.55 -5.35
C LYS A 163 15.27 11.24 -4.53
N SER A 164 14.09 11.37 -5.13
CA SER A 164 12.80 11.04 -4.48
C SER A 164 12.70 9.57 -4.07
N LEU A 165 13.17 8.64 -4.89
CA LEU A 165 13.15 7.21 -4.57
C LEU A 165 14.14 6.87 -3.45
N SER A 166 15.36 7.40 -3.48
CA SER A 166 16.36 7.16 -2.42
C SER A 166 15.88 7.62 -1.05
N LEU A 167 15.20 8.76 -0.96
CA LEU A 167 14.59 9.26 0.28
C LEU A 167 13.47 8.34 0.81
N ARG A 168 12.73 7.69 -0.08
CA ARG A 168 11.64 6.77 0.30
C ARG A 168 12.12 5.39 0.73
N THR A 169 13.32 5.01 0.31
CA THR A 169 13.91 3.70 0.67
C THR A 169 14.52 3.73 2.07
N LYS A 170 14.88 4.91 2.58
CA LYS A 170 15.46 5.12 3.92
C LYS A 170 14.42 5.21 5.06
N ILE A 171 13.13 5.08 4.75
CA ILE A 171 12.01 5.10 5.70
C ILE A 171 11.49 3.68 5.90
#